data_9301a45ff8c44a8e0f3d70e6df8bef95
#
_entry.id   9301a45ff8c44a8e0f3d70e6df8bef95
#
_cell.length_a   1.000
_cell.length_b   1.000
_cell.length_c   1.000
_cell.angle_alpha   90.00
_cell.angle_beta   90.00
_cell.angle_gamma   90.00
#
_symmetry.space_group_name_H-M   'P 1'
#
loop_
_entity.id
_entity.type
_entity.pdbx_description
1 polymer ?
#
loop_
_entity_poly.entity_id
_entity_poly.type
_entity_poly.pdbx_seq_one_letter_code
_entity_poly.pdbx_strand_id
1 'polypeptide(L)'
;MHRLQSRSSRAEANQLSVKLELQADCYAGVWASQAVKSGLFERGDIEKSFNAAESVGDDRLQKRSQGYVVPDSFTHGTSAQRLQWFKVGLTGGNPAQCNTF
;
A
#
# COMPACT_ATOMS: atom_id res chain seq x y z
N MET A 1 32.42 -8.09 -3.58
CA MET A 1 31.90 -7.29 -2.44
C MET A 1 30.80 -6.35 -2.83
N HIS A 2 31.03 -5.51 -3.82
CA HIS A 2 30.00 -4.55 -4.23
C HIS A 2 28.69 -5.17 -4.68
N ARG A 3 28.74 -6.35 -5.32
CA ARG A 3 27.54 -7.03 -5.81
C ARG A 3 26.64 -7.53 -4.68
N LEU A 4 27.23 -8.08 -3.62
CA LEU A 4 26.47 -8.53 -2.46
C LEU A 4 25.85 -7.35 -1.71
N GLN A 5 26.63 -6.27 -1.55
CA GLN A 5 26.13 -5.04 -0.97
C GLN A 5 25.03 -4.43 -1.82
N SER A 6 25.18 -4.48 -3.15
CA SER A 6 24.15 -3.99 -4.07
C SER A 6 22.84 -4.76 -3.96
N ARG A 7 22.90 -6.09 -3.77
CA ARG A 7 21.70 -6.91 -3.56
C ARG A 7 20.99 -6.55 -2.26
N SER A 8 21.76 -6.45 -1.16
CA SER A 8 21.21 -6.02 0.12
C SER A 8 20.62 -4.63 0.02
N SER A 9 21.32 -3.71 -0.65
CA SER A 9 20.85 -2.35 -0.85
C SER A 9 19.57 -2.30 -1.69
N ARG A 10 19.41 -3.18 -2.68
CA ARG A 10 18.17 -3.26 -3.46
C ARG A 10 17.02 -3.78 -2.63
N ALA A 11 17.25 -4.83 -1.85
CA ALA A 11 16.21 -5.37 -0.97
C ALA A 11 15.77 -4.32 0.04
N GLU A 12 16.73 -3.61 0.64
CA GLU A 12 16.44 -2.52 1.57
C GLU A 12 15.70 -1.37 0.89
N ALA A 13 16.14 -0.98 -0.32
CA ALA A 13 15.46 0.05 -1.09
C ALA A 13 14.04 -0.36 -1.46
N ASN A 14 13.82 -1.63 -1.82
CA ASN A 14 12.49 -2.13 -2.10
C ASN A 14 11.61 -2.11 -0.85
N GLN A 15 12.15 -2.47 0.31
CA GLN A 15 11.43 -2.39 1.58
C GLN A 15 11.04 -0.95 1.92
N LEU A 16 11.93 0.00 1.72
CA LEU A 16 11.62 1.42 1.91
C LEU A 16 10.55 1.89 0.94
N SER A 17 10.62 1.45 -0.31
CA SER A 17 9.62 1.76 -1.33
C SER A 17 8.24 1.24 -0.92
N VAL A 18 8.15 0.01 -0.40
CA VAL A 18 6.91 -0.55 0.12
C VAL A 18 6.37 0.31 1.26
N LYS A 19 7.22 0.67 2.22
CA LYS A 19 6.79 1.51 3.36
C LYS A 19 6.25 2.85 2.92
N LEU A 20 6.89 3.50 1.95
CA LEU A 20 6.41 4.76 1.39
C LEU A 20 5.07 4.59 0.70
N GLU A 21 4.91 3.52 -0.07
CA GLU A 21 3.65 3.24 -0.77
C GLU A 21 2.51 2.97 0.22
N LEU A 22 2.78 2.20 1.28
CA LEU A 22 1.78 1.93 2.31
C LEU A 22 1.41 3.19 3.09
N GLN A 23 2.38 4.06 3.34
CA GLN A 23 2.12 5.36 3.95
C GLN A 23 1.24 6.22 3.05
N ALA A 24 1.50 6.21 1.75
CA ALA A 24 0.66 6.92 0.78
C ALA A 24 -0.76 6.36 0.76
N ASP A 25 -0.93 5.04 0.83
CA ASP A 25 -2.26 4.41 0.92
C ASP A 25 -3.01 4.86 2.17
N CYS A 26 -2.30 4.98 3.30
CA CYS A 26 -2.89 5.48 4.53
C CYS A 26 -3.33 6.94 4.39
N TYR A 27 -2.48 7.79 3.82
CA TYR A 27 -2.84 9.19 3.58
C TYR A 27 -4.02 9.32 2.62
N ALA A 28 -4.09 8.46 1.61
CA ALA A 28 -5.25 8.40 0.72
C ALA A 28 -6.53 8.07 1.49
N GLY A 29 -6.42 7.15 2.47
CA GLY A 29 -7.52 6.82 3.37
C GLY A 29 -7.94 8.01 4.23
N VAL A 30 -6.99 8.76 4.75
CA VAL A 30 -7.26 10.00 5.51
C VAL A 30 -8.02 10.99 4.65
N TRP A 31 -7.57 11.21 3.43
CA TRP A 31 -8.28 12.08 2.48
C TRP A 31 -9.71 11.59 2.23
N ALA A 32 -9.86 10.29 1.99
CA ALA A 32 -11.16 9.68 1.76
C ALA A 32 -12.09 9.84 2.98
N SER A 33 -11.54 9.76 4.19
CA SER A 33 -12.28 10.04 5.42
C SER A 33 -12.88 11.45 5.42
N GLN A 34 -12.12 12.45 4.99
CA GLN A 34 -12.61 13.82 4.88
C GLN A 34 -13.71 13.93 3.82
N ALA A 35 -13.54 13.25 2.69
CA ALA A 35 -14.54 13.24 1.63
C ALA A 35 -15.87 12.63 2.11
N VAL A 36 -15.81 11.56 2.92
CA VAL A 36 -16.99 10.96 3.53
C VAL A 36 -17.65 11.93 4.50
N LYS A 37 -16.87 12.58 5.37
CA LYS A 37 -17.40 13.56 6.33
C LYS A 37 -18.07 14.75 5.64
N SER A 38 -17.55 15.13 4.47
CA SER A 38 -18.12 16.21 3.67
C SER A 38 -19.37 15.81 2.88
N GLY A 39 -19.73 14.52 2.91
CA GLY A 39 -20.88 14.02 2.17
C GLY A 39 -20.64 13.85 0.67
N LEU A 40 -19.39 13.98 0.21
CA LEU A 40 -19.04 13.83 -1.21
C LEU A 40 -19.11 12.38 -1.67
N PHE A 41 -18.77 11.44 -0.79
CA PHE A 41 -18.75 10.02 -1.08
C PHE A 41 -19.26 9.21 0.09
N GLU A 42 -19.83 8.05 -0.18
CA GLU A 42 -20.17 7.09 0.84
C GLU A 42 -18.95 6.19 1.11
N ARG A 43 -18.76 5.84 2.38
CA ARG A 43 -17.62 5.02 2.82
C ARG A 43 -17.56 3.67 2.09
N GLY A 44 -18.71 3.02 1.92
CA GLY A 44 -18.77 1.73 1.25
C GLY A 44 -18.33 1.79 -0.20
N ASP A 45 -18.62 2.87 -0.91
CA ASP A 45 -18.20 3.06 -2.30
C ASP A 45 -16.70 3.26 -2.38
N ILE A 46 -16.12 4.00 -1.44
CA ILE A 46 -14.67 4.21 -1.38
C ILE A 46 -13.94 2.88 -1.11
N GLU A 47 -14.43 2.08 -0.17
CA GLU A 47 -13.83 0.77 0.13
C GLU A 47 -13.90 -0.16 -1.07
N LYS A 48 -15.02 -0.20 -1.79
CA LYS A 48 -15.15 -0.98 -3.01
C LYS A 48 -14.17 -0.54 -4.09
N SER A 49 -14.03 0.76 -4.28
CA SER A 49 -13.10 1.32 -5.26
C SER A 49 -11.66 0.94 -4.92
N PHE A 50 -11.29 1.04 -3.66
CA PHE A 50 -9.94 0.66 -3.23
C PHE A 50 -9.71 -0.84 -3.37
N ASN A 51 -10.69 -1.68 -3.03
CA ASN A 51 -10.61 -3.13 -3.23
C ASN A 51 -10.35 -3.49 -4.69
N ALA A 52 -10.98 -2.81 -5.62
CA ALA A 52 -10.71 -3.01 -7.04
C ALA A 52 -9.29 -2.58 -7.40
N ALA A 53 -8.81 -1.46 -6.84
CA ALA A 53 -7.47 -0.95 -7.09
C ALA A 53 -6.38 -1.83 -6.47
N GLU A 54 -6.64 -2.48 -5.33
CA GLU A 54 -5.65 -3.34 -4.67
C GLU A 54 -5.26 -4.55 -5.51
N SER A 55 -6.05 -4.87 -6.56
CA SER A 55 -5.70 -5.94 -7.48
C SER A 55 -4.35 -5.71 -8.17
N VAL A 56 -3.80 -4.48 -8.04
CA VAL A 56 -2.47 -4.14 -8.56
C VAL A 56 -1.36 -4.25 -7.50
N GLY A 57 -1.62 -4.87 -6.35
CA GLY A 57 -0.57 -5.19 -5.38
C GLY A 57 0.46 -6.16 -5.96
N ASP A 58 1.72 -6.06 -5.48
CA ASP A 58 2.84 -6.82 -6.03
C ASP A 58 2.60 -8.33 -6.04
N ASP A 59 1.99 -8.86 -5.01
CA ASP A 59 1.70 -10.29 -4.90
C ASP A 59 0.78 -10.78 -6.02
N ARG A 60 -0.28 -10.03 -6.32
CA ARG A 60 -1.21 -10.38 -7.39
C ARG A 60 -0.63 -10.17 -8.77
N LEU A 61 0.12 -9.08 -8.95
CA LEU A 61 0.79 -8.80 -10.23
C LEU A 61 1.83 -9.87 -10.56
N GLN A 62 2.66 -10.25 -9.59
CA GLN A 62 3.68 -11.27 -9.78
C GLN A 62 3.05 -12.64 -10.05
N LYS A 63 2.01 -12.99 -9.32
CA LYS A 63 1.32 -14.26 -9.53
C LYS A 63 0.70 -14.35 -10.91
N ARG A 64 0.12 -13.26 -11.42
CA ARG A 64 -0.45 -13.20 -12.76
C ARG A 64 0.61 -13.33 -13.86
N SER A 65 1.74 -12.66 -13.68
CA SER A 65 2.77 -12.57 -14.72
C SER A 65 3.74 -13.75 -14.73
N GLN A 66 4.03 -14.33 -13.57
CA GLN A 66 5.04 -15.37 -13.44
C GLN A 66 4.60 -16.60 -12.64
N GLY A 67 3.39 -16.59 -12.07
CA GLY A 67 2.82 -17.73 -11.36
C GLY A 67 3.31 -17.92 -9.93
N TYR A 68 4.24 -17.11 -9.46
CA TYR A 68 4.77 -17.18 -8.09
C TYR A 68 5.11 -15.79 -7.57
N VAL A 69 5.27 -15.70 -6.26
CA VAL A 69 5.49 -14.44 -5.55
C VAL A 69 6.91 -14.39 -4.98
N VAL A 70 7.60 -13.26 -5.17
CA VAL A 70 8.93 -13.01 -4.63
C VAL A 70 8.88 -11.74 -3.75
N PRO A 71 8.67 -11.89 -2.42
CA PRO A 71 8.49 -10.72 -1.55
C PRO A 71 9.64 -9.72 -1.56
N ASP A 72 10.88 -10.19 -1.68
CA ASP A 72 12.06 -9.29 -1.68
C ASP A 72 12.09 -8.34 -2.88
N SER A 73 11.33 -8.66 -3.94
CA SER A 73 11.24 -7.80 -5.12
C SER A 73 10.05 -6.84 -5.08
N PHE A 74 9.27 -6.85 -4.01
CA PHE A 74 8.10 -5.97 -3.86
C PHE A 74 8.55 -4.51 -3.74
N THR A 75 7.89 -3.64 -4.48
CA THR A 75 8.09 -2.19 -4.42
C THR A 75 6.83 -1.44 -3.98
N HIS A 76 5.67 -2.08 -4.01
CA HIS A 76 4.38 -1.48 -3.66
C HIS A 76 3.71 -2.14 -2.46
N GLY A 77 4.16 -3.31 -2.06
CA GLY A 77 3.56 -4.09 -1.00
C GLY A 77 2.49 -5.06 -1.50
N THR A 78 2.00 -5.91 -0.60
CA THR A 78 0.92 -6.85 -0.94
C THR A 78 -0.42 -6.12 -1.01
N SER A 79 -1.37 -6.74 -1.71
CA SER A 79 -2.74 -6.23 -1.79
C SER A 79 -3.35 -6.09 -0.39
N ALA A 80 -3.12 -7.06 0.49
CA ALA A 80 -3.62 -7.03 1.85
C ALA A 80 -3.02 -5.90 2.68
N GLN A 81 -1.71 -5.66 2.55
CA GLN A 81 -1.03 -4.56 3.24
C GLN A 81 -1.57 -3.21 2.80
N ARG A 82 -1.72 -3.02 1.49
CA ARG A 82 -2.23 -1.78 0.93
C ARG A 82 -3.64 -1.49 1.42
N LEU A 83 -4.52 -2.50 1.40
CA LEU A 83 -5.89 -2.35 1.89
C LEU A 83 -5.92 -2.03 3.38
N GLN A 84 -5.10 -2.72 4.18
CA GLN A 84 -5.03 -2.50 5.62
C GLN A 84 -4.64 -1.05 5.95
N TRP A 85 -3.61 -0.52 5.31
CA TRP A 85 -3.15 0.84 5.58
C TRP A 85 -4.14 1.89 5.09
N PHE A 86 -4.79 1.65 3.95
CA PHE A 86 -5.87 2.51 3.50
C PHE A 86 -7.00 2.56 4.54
N LYS A 87 -7.38 1.41 5.09
CA LYS A 87 -8.42 1.34 6.12
C LYS A 87 -8.02 2.04 7.42
N VAL A 88 -6.75 1.98 7.79
CA VAL A 88 -6.24 2.73 8.95
C VAL A 88 -6.51 4.22 8.76
N GLY A 89 -6.16 4.76 7.61
CA GLY A 89 -6.40 6.17 7.30
C GLY A 89 -7.88 6.52 7.23
N LEU A 90 -8.66 5.67 6.57
CA LEU A 90 -10.11 5.89 6.40
C LEU A 90 -10.85 5.85 7.73
N THR A 91 -10.51 4.93 8.61
CA THR A 91 -11.17 4.76 9.90
C THR A 91 -10.75 5.82 10.90
N GLY A 92 -9.45 6.09 11.01
CA GLY A 92 -8.91 7.05 11.97
C GLY A 92 -9.03 8.50 11.53
N GLY A 93 -8.90 8.75 10.25
CA GLY A 93 -8.93 10.11 9.71
C GLY A 93 -7.78 11.01 10.19
N ASN A 94 -6.71 10.42 10.71
CA ASN A 94 -5.59 11.15 11.31
C ASN A 94 -4.27 10.76 10.64
N PRO A 95 -3.58 11.71 9.98
CA PRO A 95 -2.30 11.42 9.32
C PRO A 95 -1.22 10.88 10.27
N ALA A 96 -1.29 11.19 11.55
CA ALA A 96 -0.33 10.70 12.53
C ALA A 96 -0.34 9.17 12.67
N GLN A 97 -1.41 8.50 12.25
CA GLN A 97 -1.51 7.05 12.26
C GLN A 97 -0.82 6.39 11.07
N CYS A 98 -0.35 7.17 10.11
CA CYS A 98 0.23 6.68 8.85
C CYS A 98 1.75 6.47 8.95
N ASN A 99 2.25 6.10 10.12
CA ASN A 99 3.67 5.81 10.27
C ASN A 99 3.93 4.34 9.94
N THR A 100 4.41 4.08 8.71
CA THR A 100 4.76 2.74 8.25
C THR A 100 6.24 2.40 8.43
N PHE A 101 7.02 3.36 8.90
CA PHE A 101 8.47 3.20 9.09
C PHE A 101 8.88 2.72 10.47
#